data_43a1666fbfe24f31d5df19ad937044b9
#
_entry.id   43a1666fbfe24f31d5df19ad937044b9
#
_cell.length_a   1.000
_cell.length_b   1.000
_cell.length_c   1.000
_cell.angle_alpha   90.00
_cell.angle_beta   90.00
_cell.angle_gamma   90.00
#
_symmetry.space_group_name_H-M   'P 1'
#
loop_
_entity.id
_entity.type
_entity.pdbx_description
1 polymer ?
#
loop_
_entity_poly.entity_id
_entity_poly.type
_entity_poly.pdbx_seq_one_letter_code
_entity_poly.pdbx_strand_id
1 'polypeptide(L)'
;MNNEFLERELSWCTEVVVSRVKLYFNQECKYANVDEIKEPALDDDTNAYCRFVRKHALSREERLTVIMACVPYLKPELMDCFQVKNNNTGERFSEFGCISNSTNDELVPTLATVLWLIAGDDIEKRLELASELIGS
;
A
#
# COMPACT_ATOMS: atom_id res chain seq x y z
N MET A 1 24.90 -7.52 -3.82
CA MET A 1 24.14 -6.38 -3.27
C MET A 1 23.04 -6.89 -2.38
N ASN A 2 22.98 -6.37 -1.18
CA ASN A 2 22.03 -6.87 -0.17
C ASN A 2 20.69 -6.13 -0.28
N ASN A 3 19.62 -6.84 -0.65
CA ASN A 3 18.28 -6.29 -0.78
C ASN A 3 17.35 -6.70 0.37
N GLU A 4 17.92 -7.19 1.48
CA GLU A 4 17.10 -7.67 2.60
C GLU A 4 16.14 -6.64 3.15
N PHE A 5 16.58 -5.39 3.28
CA PHE A 5 15.71 -4.34 3.80
C PHE A 5 14.52 -4.11 2.88
N LEU A 6 14.78 -4.00 1.58
CA LEU A 6 13.72 -3.78 0.59
C LEU A 6 12.74 -4.96 0.56
N GLU A 7 13.25 -6.18 0.70
CA GLU A 7 12.39 -7.37 0.77
C GLU A 7 11.49 -7.35 2.01
N ARG A 8 12.03 -6.92 3.15
CA ARG A 8 11.23 -6.76 4.37
C ARG A 8 10.17 -5.68 4.20
N GLU A 9 10.51 -4.58 3.56
CA GLU A 9 9.57 -3.49 3.30
C GLU A 9 8.45 -3.97 2.38
N LEU A 10 8.79 -4.73 1.33
CA LEU A 10 7.79 -5.32 0.43
C LEU A 10 6.90 -6.33 1.15
N SER A 11 7.47 -7.12 2.07
CA SER A 11 6.70 -8.07 2.87
C SER A 11 5.71 -7.35 3.78
N TRP A 12 6.15 -6.26 4.39
CA TRP A 12 5.27 -5.42 5.20
C TRP A 12 4.13 -4.86 4.36
N CYS A 13 4.46 -4.31 3.19
CA CYS A 13 3.47 -3.79 2.26
C CYS A 13 2.46 -4.87 1.86
N THR A 14 2.95 -6.08 1.56
CA THR A 14 2.11 -7.22 1.21
C THR A 14 1.13 -7.55 2.33
N GLU A 15 1.61 -7.59 3.58
CA GLU A 15 0.73 -7.85 4.72
C GLU A 15 -0.35 -6.78 4.86
N VAL A 16 0.01 -5.52 4.66
CA VAL A 16 -0.96 -4.41 4.73
C VAL A 16 -2.03 -4.59 3.65
N VAL A 17 -1.62 -4.84 2.41
CA VAL A 17 -2.55 -5.02 1.29
C VAL A 17 -3.49 -6.21 1.53
N VAL A 18 -2.93 -7.38 1.82
CA VAL A 18 -3.71 -8.60 2.00
C VAL A 18 -4.65 -8.47 3.20
N SER A 19 -4.16 -7.89 4.29
CA SER A 19 -4.98 -7.72 5.50
C SER A 19 -6.11 -6.72 5.27
N ARG A 20 -5.86 -5.62 4.57
CA ARG A 20 -6.92 -4.67 4.26
C ARG A 20 -8.00 -5.30 3.39
N VAL A 21 -7.61 -6.08 2.38
CA VAL A 21 -8.57 -6.79 1.54
C VAL A 21 -9.44 -7.72 2.39
N LYS A 22 -8.80 -8.51 3.26
CA LYS A 22 -9.54 -9.44 4.13
C LYS A 22 -10.50 -8.72 5.06
N LEU A 23 -10.04 -7.64 5.70
CA LEU A 23 -10.87 -6.86 6.61
C LEU A 23 -12.03 -6.19 5.88
N TYR A 24 -11.77 -5.69 4.69
CA TYR A 24 -12.80 -5.01 3.89
C TYR A 24 -13.94 -5.96 3.51
N PHE A 25 -13.60 -7.21 3.19
CA PHE A 25 -14.59 -8.22 2.81
C PHE A 25 -15.03 -9.11 3.97
N ASN A 26 -14.74 -8.69 5.21
CA ASN A 26 -15.12 -9.39 6.43
C ASN A 26 -14.62 -10.84 6.47
N GLN A 27 -13.45 -11.08 5.92
CA GLN A 27 -12.79 -12.38 5.95
C GLN A 27 -11.94 -12.50 7.21
N GLU A 28 -11.65 -13.74 7.60
CA GLU A 28 -10.80 -13.98 8.75
C GLU A 28 -9.41 -13.41 8.50
N CYS A 29 -8.91 -12.63 9.46
CA CYS A 29 -7.63 -11.93 9.34
C CYS A 29 -6.87 -12.02 10.65
N LYS A 30 -5.55 -12.19 10.54
CA LYS A 30 -4.65 -12.24 11.70
C LYS A 30 -4.70 -10.94 12.52
N TYR A 31 -4.92 -9.82 11.86
CA TYR A 31 -4.95 -8.50 12.49
C TYR A 31 -6.36 -7.96 12.56
N ALA A 32 -6.69 -7.26 13.66
CA ALA A 32 -7.97 -6.56 13.78
C ALA A 32 -7.93 -5.23 13.03
N ASN A 33 -6.74 -4.67 12.84
CA ASN A 33 -6.55 -3.36 12.20
C ASN A 33 -5.18 -3.36 11.52
N VAL A 34 -5.07 -2.75 10.35
CA VAL A 34 -3.80 -2.67 9.61
C VAL A 34 -2.72 -1.90 10.38
N ASP A 35 -3.12 -1.03 11.32
CA ASP A 35 -2.17 -0.30 12.15
C ASP A 35 -1.36 -1.22 13.07
N GLU A 36 -1.82 -2.44 13.30
CA GLU A 36 -1.10 -3.43 14.10
C GLU A 36 0.09 -4.04 13.36
N ILE A 37 0.14 -3.88 12.04
CA ILE A 37 1.20 -4.43 11.21
C ILE A 37 2.40 -3.48 11.26
N LYS A 38 3.46 -3.89 11.94
CA LYS A 38 4.60 -3.01 12.16
C LYS A 38 5.53 -2.96 10.97
N GLU A 39 5.93 -1.75 10.61
CA GLU A 39 6.90 -1.53 9.56
C GLU A 39 8.29 -1.99 10.00
N PRO A 40 9.17 -2.38 9.07
CA PRO A 40 10.52 -2.79 9.41
C PRO A 40 11.32 -1.68 10.08
N ALA A 41 12.22 -2.07 10.99
CA ALA A 41 13.15 -1.12 11.60
C ALA A 41 14.14 -0.61 10.54
N LEU A 42 14.53 0.65 10.69
CA LEU A 42 15.48 1.30 9.76
C LEU A 42 16.90 0.97 10.21
N ASP A 43 17.33 -0.25 9.98
CA ASP A 43 18.55 -0.82 10.56
C ASP A 43 19.65 -1.15 9.54
N ASP A 44 19.49 -0.72 8.29
CA ASP A 44 20.50 -1.04 7.25
C ASP A 44 21.04 0.25 6.63
N ASP A 45 22.18 0.70 7.14
CA ASP A 45 22.84 1.91 6.66
C ASP A 45 23.43 1.76 5.26
N THR A 46 23.55 0.52 4.77
CA THR A 46 24.11 0.26 3.45
C THR A 46 23.05 0.26 2.35
N ASN A 47 21.78 0.15 2.72
CA ASN A 47 20.68 0.10 1.77
C ASN A 47 20.24 1.51 1.38
N ALA A 48 20.21 1.79 0.08
CA ALA A 48 19.88 3.13 -0.43
C ALA A 48 18.47 3.58 -0.04
N TYR A 49 17.50 2.65 -0.11
CA TYR A 49 16.11 2.96 0.24
C TYR A 49 15.99 3.26 1.74
N CYS A 50 16.64 2.45 2.58
CA CYS A 50 16.64 2.67 4.02
C CYS A 50 17.24 4.05 4.37
N ARG A 51 18.36 4.41 3.74
CA ARG A 51 18.98 5.72 3.94
C ARG A 51 18.06 6.85 3.50
N PHE A 52 17.36 6.65 2.38
CA PHE A 52 16.40 7.65 1.87
C PHE A 52 15.29 7.90 2.89
N VAL A 53 14.71 6.83 3.42
CA VAL A 53 13.64 6.92 4.41
C VAL A 53 14.12 7.66 5.66
N ARG A 54 15.32 7.33 6.14
CA ARG A 54 15.88 7.97 7.33
C ARG A 54 16.22 9.44 7.08
N LYS A 55 16.86 9.73 5.94
CA LYS A 55 17.26 11.08 5.59
C LYS A 55 16.07 12.04 5.55
N HIS A 56 14.96 11.59 4.98
CA HIS A 56 13.77 12.40 4.82
C HIS A 56 12.77 12.22 5.96
N ALA A 57 13.11 11.42 6.96
CA ALA A 57 12.26 11.16 8.13
C ALA A 57 10.83 10.79 7.73
N LEU A 58 10.72 9.88 6.77
CA LEU A 58 9.41 9.46 6.25
C LEU A 58 8.59 8.78 7.34
N SER A 59 7.32 9.18 7.44
CA SER A 59 6.36 8.52 8.31
C SER A 59 6.00 7.14 7.76
N ARG A 60 5.31 6.36 8.59
CA ARG A 60 4.80 5.06 8.17
C ARG A 60 3.93 5.17 6.92
N GLU A 61 3.04 6.18 6.89
CA GLU A 61 2.13 6.42 5.78
C GLU A 61 2.89 6.85 4.53
N GLU A 62 3.91 7.67 4.69
CA GLU A 62 4.77 8.08 3.58
C GLU A 62 5.56 6.91 3.03
N ARG A 63 6.08 6.04 3.92
CA ARG A 63 6.79 4.82 3.50
C ARG A 63 5.86 3.92 2.69
N LEU A 64 4.61 3.75 3.14
CA LEU A 64 3.64 2.94 2.41
C LEU A 64 3.37 3.53 1.04
N THR A 65 3.27 4.86 0.95
CA THR A 65 3.06 5.55 -0.33
C THR A 65 4.19 5.26 -1.31
N VAL A 66 5.44 5.39 -0.84
CA VAL A 66 6.60 5.16 -1.70
C VAL A 66 6.69 3.72 -2.15
N ILE A 67 6.55 2.77 -1.20
CA ILE A 67 6.70 1.36 -1.56
C ILE A 67 5.57 0.90 -2.48
N MET A 68 4.34 1.40 -2.28
CA MET A 68 3.23 1.08 -3.16
C MET A 68 3.46 1.58 -4.58
N ALA A 69 4.08 2.76 -4.72
CA ALA A 69 4.43 3.28 -6.04
C ALA A 69 5.44 2.36 -6.76
N CYS A 70 6.24 1.63 -6.01
CA CYS A 70 7.24 0.72 -6.55
C CYS A 70 6.70 -0.68 -6.83
N VAL A 71 5.57 -1.07 -6.23
CA VAL A 71 5.02 -2.42 -6.34
C VAL A 71 4.86 -2.89 -7.80
N PRO A 72 4.32 -2.09 -8.72
CA PRO A 72 4.17 -2.55 -10.10
C PRO A 72 5.49 -2.95 -10.76
N TYR A 73 6.61 -2.40 -10.28
CA TYR A 73 7.94 -2.69 -10.83
C TYR A 73 8.65 -3.81 -10.08
N LEU A 74 8.41 -3.94 -8.77
CA LEU A 74 9.15 -4.86 -7.91
C LEU A 74 8.40 -6.15 -7.61
N LYS A 75 7.07 -6.08 -7.53
CA LYS A 75 6.24 -7.24 -7.19
C LYS A 75 4.86 -7.08 -7.84
N PRO A 76 4.80 -7.11 -9.18
CA PRO A 76 3.55 -6.82 -9.89
C PRO A 76 2.40 -7.76 -9.54
N GLU A 77 2.71 -9.00 -9.13
CA GLU A 77 1.67 -9.97 -8.75
C GLU A 77 0.87 -9.51 -7.54
N LEU A 78 1.40 -8.61 -6.72
CA LEU A 78 0.63 -8.06 -5.60
C LEU A 78 -0.56 -7.24 -6.07
N MET A 79 -0.45 -6.65 -7.26
CA MET A 79 -1.55 -5.86 -7.83
C MET A 79 -2.77 -6.71 -8.20
N ASP A 80 -2.61 -8.03 -8.27
CA ASP A 80 -3.72 -8.94 -8.55
C ASP A 80 -4.82 -8.86 -7.49
N CYS A 81 -4.47 -8.46 -6.26
CA CYS A 81 -5.45 -8.27 -5.19
C CYS A 81 -6.50 -7.22 -5.56
N PHE A 82 -6.17 -6.29 -6.44
CA PHE A 82 -7.06 -5.21 -6.84
C PHE A 82 -7.86 -5.51 -8.10
N GLN A 83 -7.70 -6.70 -8.66
CA GLN A 83 -8.44 -7.12 -9.85
C GLN A 83 -9.84 -7.66 -9.53
N VAL A 84 -10.14 -7.86 -8.26
CA VAL A 84 -11.43 -8.39 -7.82
C VAL A 84 -12.55 -7.49 -8.34
N LYS A 85 -13.57 -8.09 -8.95
CA LYS A 85 -14.69 -7.37 -9.55
C LYS A 85 -15.90 -7.34 -8.62
N ASN A 86 -16.60 -6.22 -8.65
CA ASN A 86 -17.86 -6.05 -7.97
C ASN A 86 -18.94 -6.81 -8.77
N ASN A 87 -19.61 -7.76 -8.14
CA ASN A 87 -20.64 -8.57 -8.80
C ASN A 87 -21.83 -7.75 -9.31
N ASN A 88 -22.07 -6.58 -8.71
CA ASN A 88 -23.19 -5.73 -9.10
C ASN A 88 -22.91 -4.91 -10.36
N THR A 89 -21.67 -4.54 -10.59
CA THR A 89 -21.29 -3.69 -11.72
C THR A 89 -20.48 -4.41 -12.79
N GLY A 90 -19.90 -5.56 -12.46
CA GLY A 90 -19.00 -6.29 -13.36
C GLY A 90 -17.64 -5.64 -13.53
N GLU A 91 -17.37 -4.57 -12.80
CA GLU A 91 -16.13 -3.82 -12.87
C GLU A 91 -15.36 -3.88 -11.56
N ARG A 92 -14.08 -3.48 -11.60
CA ARG A 92 -13.26 -3.41 -10.39
C ARG A 92 -13.85 -2.41 -9.40
N PHE A 93 -13.55 -2.62 -8.12
CA PHE A 93 -13.98 -1.69 -7.08
C PHE A 93 -13.27 -0.35 -7.23
N SER A 94 -14.05 0.72 -7.39
CA SER A 94 -13.48 2.06 -7.54
C SER A 94 -12.75 2.54 -6.27
N GLU A 95 -13.17 2.05 -5.12
CA GLU A 95 -12.56 2.44 -3.84
C GLU A 95 -11.12 1.95 -3.70
N PHE A 96 -10.69 0.95 -4.47
CA PHE A 96 -9.29 0.52 -4.47
C PHE A 96 -8.38 1.59 -5.09
N GLY A 97 -8.92 2.47 -5.92
CA GLY A 97 -8.18 3.62 -6.44
C GLY A 97 -7.17 3.32 -7.52
N CYS A 98 -7.08 2.09 -7.99
CA CYS A 98 -6.13 1.73 -9.02
C CYS A 98 -6.62 2.15 -10.41
N ILE A 99 -5.68 2.53 -11.28
CA ILE A 99 -6.00 2.87 -12.66
C ILE A 99 -5.35 1.87 -13.61
N SER A 100 -5.97 1.65 -14.75
CA SER A 100 -5.42 0.78 -15.79
C SER A 100 -4.47 1.56 -16.69
N ASN A 101 -3.33 0.92 -16.98
CA ASN A 101 -2.47 1.40 -18.05
C ASN A 101 -3.14 1.08 -19.37
N SER A 102 -3.35 2.09 -20.22
CA SER A 102 -4.05 1.94 -21.49
C SER A 102 -3.35 1.02 -22.49
N THR A 103 -2.04 0.80 -22.31
CA THR A 103 -1.23 0.03 -23.27
C THR A 103 -1.31 -1.48 -23.02
N ASN A 104 -1.26 -1.92 -21.77
CA ASN A 104 -1.14 -3.35 -21.43
C ASN A 104 -2.08 -3.80 -20.33
N ASP A 105 -3.06 -2.99 -19.98
CA ASP A 105 -4.08 -3.30 -18.96
C ASP A 105 -3.50 -3.59 -17.57
N GLU A 106 -2.28 -3.15 -17.30
CA GLU A 106 -1.70 -3.26 -15.97
C GLU A 106 -2.34 -2.27 -15.02
N LEU A 107 -2.56 -2.70 -13.76
CA LEU A 107 -3.06 -1.81 -12.72
C LEU A 107 -1.92 -1.04 -12.09
N VAL A 108 -2.17 0.25 -11.86
CA VAL A 108 -1.24 1.14 -11.20
C VAL A 108 -1.94 1.73 -9.96
N PRO A 109 -1.33 1.64 -8.78
CA PRO A 109 -1.93 2.25 -7.59
C PRO A 109 -1.82 3.77 -7.64
N THR A 110 -2.75 4.44 -6.96
CA THR A 110 -2.74 5.90 -6.84
C THR A 110 -2.71 6.26 -5.36
N LEU A 111 -2.69 7.56 -5.07
CA LEU A 111 -2.80 8.01 -3.69
C LEU A 111 -4.09 7.49 -3.05
N ALA A 112 -5.18 7.43 -3.82
CA ALA A 112 -6.44 6.88 -3.32
C ALA A 112 -6.29 5.42 -2.86
N THR A 113 -5.44 4.64 -3.53
CA THR A 113 -5.14 3.27 -3.11
C THR A 113 -4.53 3.25 -1.72
N VAL A 114 -3.56 4.13 -1.47
CA VAL A 114 -2.89 4.23 -0.17
C VAL A 114 -3.89 4.63 0.91
N LEU A 115 -4.75 5.60 0.62
CA LEU A 115 -5.77 6.05 1.57
C LEU A 115 -6.71 4.90 1.95
N TRP A 116 -7.11 4.11 0.96
CA TRP A 116 -7.95 2.94 1.21
C TRP A 116 -7.22 1.88 2.03
N LEU A 117 -5.95 1.63 1.74
CA LEU A 117 -5.16 0.64 2.49
C LEU A 117 -5.09 0.98 3.98
N ILE A 118 -4.90 2.26 4.29
CA ILE A 118 -4.73 2.70 5.67
C ILE A 118 -6.07 2.88 6.38
N ALA A 119 -7.02 3.52 5.72
CA ALA A 119 -8.25 3.99 6.36
C ALA A 119 -9.50 3.18 6.00
N GLY A 120 -9.46 2.38 4.91
CA GLY A 120 -10.64 1.64 4.48
C GLY A 120 -11.81 2.58 4.21
N ASP A 121 -12.94 2.35 4.87
CA ASP A 121 -14.17 3.15 4.70
C ASP A 121 -14.24 4.38 5.60
N ASP A 122 -13.24 4.59 6.45
CA ASP A 122 -13.25 5.71 7.40
C ASP A 122 -12.98 7.02 6.66
N ILE A 123 -14.04 7.73 6.30
CA ILE A 123 -13.97 8.94 5.49
C ILE A 123 -13.18 10.05 6.21
N GLU A 124 -13.40 10.19 7.50
CA GLU A 124 -12.71 11.22 8.29
C GLU A 124 -11.19 10.96 8.31
N LYS A 125 -10.82 9.71 8.55
CA LYS A 125 -9.41 9.31 8.54
C LYS A 125 -8.79 9.48 7.16
N ARG A 126 -9.55 9.19 6.09
CA ARG A 126 -9.08 9.38 4.72
C ARG A 126 -8.80 10.85 4.43
N LEU A 127 -9.68 11.74 4.91
CA LEU A 127 -9.50 13.17 4.71
C LEU A 127 -8.27 13.68 5.45
N GLU A 128 -8.06 13.26 6.69
CA GLU A 128 -6.90 13.63 7.47
C GLU A 128 -5.61 13.20 6.79
N LEU A 129 -5.56 11.95 6.31
CA LEU A 129 -4.40 11.42 5.62
C LEU A 129 -4.14 12.13 4.30
N ALA A 130 -5.20 12.43 3.54
CA ALA A 130 -5.06 13.16 2.28
C ALA A 130 -4.45 14.53 2.52
N SER A 131 -4.91 15.24 3.55
CA SER A 131 -4.37 16.54 3.91
C SER A 131 -2.89 16.43 4.29
N GLU A 132 -2.52 15.42 5.07
CA GLU A 132 -1.16 15.19 5.52
C GLU A 132 -0.23 14.86 4.35
N LEU A 133 -0.66 13.96 3.45
CA LEU A 133 0.19 13.50 2.36
C LEU A 133 0.28 14.50 1.21
N ILE A 134 -0.76 15.27 0.96
CA ILE A 134 -0.79 16.26 -0.13
C ILE A 134 -0.32 17.63 0.34
N GLY A 135 -0.68 18.00 1.55
CA GLY A 135 -0.49 19.35 2.05
C GLY A 135 0.88 19.69 2.62
N SER A 136 1.78 18.71 2.70
CA SER A 136 3.11 18.93 3.27
C SER A 136 4.11 19.47 2.25
#